data_44d41b51ac3798230614759dc7b79bb2
#
_entry.id   44d41b51ac3798230614759dc7b79bb2
#
_cell.length_a   1.000
_cell.length_b   1.000
_cell.length_c   1.000
_cell.angle_alpha   90.00
_cell.angle_beta   90.00
_cell.angle_gamma   90.00
#
_symmetry.space_group_name_H-M   'P 1'
#
loop_
_entity.id
_entity.type
_entity.pdbx_description
1 polymer ?
#
loop_
_entity_poly.entity_id
_entity_poly.type
_entity_poly.pdbx_seq_one_letter_code
_entity_poly.pdbx_strand_id
1 'polypeptide(L)'
;FVDAEICRQSGHLKGRFCEETDTVLILPVGLRTEACPYHHLVTLSADESHRIYENCANTEPTIQKSWFALPPVWEWYYKQHHPEYKPLPPFKAGCGEDSFQPMQFIYPPMNAHIKLPKQLDGSKGFITVELAHSNPNATIFWHLDDTYQTQTQDFHKISLQPAPGKHSLTAVDGEGNTVSTTFFIE
;
A
#
# COMPACT_ATOMS: atom_id res chain seq x y z
N PHE A 1 32.84 -13.67 5.45
CA PHE A 1 31.90 -13.25 4.42
C PHE A 1 31.62 -14.39 3.47
N VAL A 2 30.42 -14.42 2.91
CA VAL A 2 29.97 -15.39 1.92
C VAL A 2 29.29 -14.64 0.77
N ASP A 3 29.37 -15.18 -0.44
CA ASP A 3 28.64 -14.65 -1.57
C ASP A 3 27.15 -14.96 -1.41
N ALA A 4 26.31 -13.95 -1.69
CA ALA A 4 24.86 -14.10 -1.72
C ALA A 4 24.27 -13.33 -2.91
N GLU A 5 23.27 -13.93 -3.56
CA GLU A 5 22.46 -13.24 -4.56
C GLU A 5 21.35 -12.44 -3.86
N ILE A 6 21.33 -11.16 -4.12
CA ILE A 6 20.28 -10.24 -3.63
C ILE A 6 19.43 -9.73 -4.79
N CYS A 7 18.18 -9.48 -4.50
CA CYS A 7 17.29 -8.79 -5.43
C CYS A 7 17.73 -7.32 -5.56
N ARG A 8 17.99 -6.86 -6.78
CA ARG A 8 18.47 -5.49 -7.05
C ARG A 8 17.47 -4.43 -6.60
N GLN A 9 16.16 -4.68 -6.73
CA GLN A 9 15.13 -3.70 -6.42
C GLN A 9 14.81 -3.61 -4.93
N SER A 10 14.83 -4.73 -4.21
CA SER A 10 14.43 -4.78 -2.80
C SER A 10 15.58 -4.87 -1.80
N GLY A 11 16.78 -5.27 -2.24
CA GLY A 11 17.91 -5.55 -1.36
C GLY A 11 17.79 -6.83 -0.52
N HIS A 12 16.69 -7.57 -0.59
CA HIS A 12 16.52 -8.86 0.08
C HIS A 12 17.30 -9.97 -0.63
N LEU A 13 17.48 -11.11 0.03
CA LEU A 13 17.97 -12.30 -0.67
C LEU A 13 17.05 -12.59 -1.87
N LYS A 14 17.64 -13.11 -2.95
CA LYS A 14 16.92 -13.45 -4.18
C LYS A 14 15.71 -14.32 -3.88
N GLY A 15 14.53 -13.86 -4.27
CA GLY A 15 13.29 -14.61 -4.26
C GLY A 15 13.07 -15.38 -5.58
N ARG A 16 12.07 -16.27 -5.58
CA ARG A 16 11.76 -17.14 -6.71
C ARG A 16 11.54 -16.40 -8.03
N PHE A 17 10.96 -15.20 -7.97
CA PHE A 17 10.56 -14.43 -9.14
C PHE A 17 11.44 -13.20 -9.36
N CYS A 18 12.58 -13.07 -8.65
CA CYS A 18 13.52 -11.97 -8.92
C CYS A 18 14.30 -12.26 -10.21
N GLU A 19 14.14 -11.41 -11.20
CA GLU A 19 14.83 -11.49 -12.48
C GLU A 19 16.19 -10.79 -12.43
N GLU A 20 16.23 -9.60 -11.80
CA GLU A 20 17.46 -8.81 -11.66
C GLU A 20 18.07 -9.02 -10.27
N THR A 21 19.30 -9.54 -10.25
CA THR A 21 20.02 -9.84 -9.01
C THR A 21 21.46 -9.33 -9.09
N ASP A 22 22.01 -9.01 -7.91
CA ASP A 22 23.42 -8.68 -7.73
C ASP A 22 24.04 -9.69 -6.77
N THR A 23 25.33 -10.05 -7.00
CA THR A 23 26.10 -10.88 -6.07
C THR A 23 26.87 -9.98 -5.14
N VAL A 24 26.68 -10.14 -3.84
CA VAL A 24 27.32 -9.31 -2.79
C VAL A 24 27.90 -10.20 -1.69
N LEU A 25 28.95 -9.69 -1.04
CA LEU A 25 29.56 -10.34 0.13
C LEU A 25 28.81 -9.93 1.39
N ILE A 26 28.20 -10.88 2.06
CA ILE A 26 27.46 -10.68 3.32
C ILE A 26 28.05 -11.51 4.47
N LEU A 27 27.68 -11.19 5.68
CA LEU A 27 27.95 -12.04 6.84
C LEU A 27 27.10 -13.33 6.72
N PRO A 28 27.61 -14.50 7.16
CA PRO A 28 26.85 -15.77 7.08
C PRO A 28 25.46 -15.71 7.74
N VAL A 29 25.28 -14.89 8.78
CA VAL A 29 23.99 -14.68 9.44
C VAL A 29 22.96 -14.08 8.50
N GLY A 30 23.38 -13.28 7.52
CA GLY A 30 22.50 -12.66 6.51
C GLY A 30 21.80 -13.69 5.60
N LEU A 31 22.36 -14.89 5.44
CA LEU A 31 21.69 -15.96 4.68
C LEU A 31 20.40 -16.48 5.37
N ARG A 32 20.14 -16.09 6.62
CA ARG A 32 18.94 -16.47 7.35
C ARG A 32 17.80 -15.45 7.21
N THR A 33 18.04 -14.32 6.51
CA THR A 33 17.00 -13.34 6.23
C THR A 33 16.01 -13.90 5.19
N GLU A 34 14.82 -13.34 5.17
CA GLU A 34 13.79 -13.77 4.21
C GLU A 34 14.19 -13.41 2.78
N ALA A 35 13.83 -14.30 1.86
CA ALA A 35 13.92 -14.03 0.43
C ALA A 35 12.94 -12.91 0.05
N CYS A 36 13.22 -12.23 -1.05
CA CYS A 36 12.41 -11.12 -1.55
C CYS A 36 10.92 -11.50 -1.66
N PRO A 37 10.04 -10.88 -0.88
CA PRO A 37 8.61 -11.16 -0.91
C PRO A 37 7.85 -10.30 -1.92
N TYR A 38 8.53 -9.37 -2.60
CA TYR A 38 7.88 -8.32 -3.41
C TYR A 38 7.79 -8.63 -4.90
N HIS A 39 8.47 -9.68 -5.38
CA HIS A 39 8.32 -10.15 -6.75
C HIS A 39 7.25 -11.23 -6.83
N HIS A 40 6.22 -10.97 -7.60
CA HIS A 40 5.10 -11.88 -7.83
C HIS A 40 4.99 -12.21 -9.31
N LEU A 41 4.66 -13.47 -9.61
CA LEU A 41 4.28 -13.84 -10.95
C LEU A 41 2.83 -13.38 -11.19
N VAL A 42 2.62 -12.47 -12.12
CA VAL A 42 1.30 -11.94 -12.44
C VAL A 42 0.89 -12.29 -13.86
N THR A 43 -0.37 -12.60 -14.04
CA THR A 43 -0.96 -12.84 -15.37
C THR A 43 -1.58 -11.53 -15.86
N LEU A 44 -1.12 -11.08 -17.01
CA LEU A 44 -1.52 -9.81 -17.63
C LEU A 44 -2.22 -10.06 -18.97
N SER A 45 -3.01 -9.09 -19.42
CA SER A 45 -3.44 -8.98 -20.81
C SER A 45 -2.22 -8.84 -21.74
N ALA A 46 -2.37 -9.19 -23.00
CA ALA A 46 -1.27 -9.14 -23.98
C ALA A 46 -0.64 -7.75 -24.14
N ASP A 47 -1.39 -6.68 -23.86
CA ASP A 47 -0.95 -5.27 -23.88
C ASP A 47 -0.39 -4.78 -22.52
N GLU A 48 -0.30 -5.66 -21.52
CA GLU A 48 0.15 -5.38 -20.14
C GLU A 48 -0.70 -4.32 -19.39
N SER A 49 -1.87 -3.96 -19.89
CA SER A 49 -2.69 -2.89 -19.30
C SER A 49 -3.49 -3.32 -18.08
N HIS A 50 -3.84 -4.62 -18.00
CA HIS A 50 -4.67 -5.16 -16.94
C HIS A 50 -4.17 -6.51 -16.45
N ARG A 51 -4.41 -6.80 -15.17
CA ARG A 51 -4.24 -8.15 -14.62
C ARG A 51 -5.46 -9.01 -14.98
N ILE A 52 -5.19 -10.26 -15.30
CA ILE A 52 -6.22 -11.26 -15.61
C ILE A 52 -6.20 -12.31 -14.50
N TYR A 53 -7.35 -12.54 -13.90
CA TYR A 53 -7.51 -13.60 -12.91
C TYR A 53 -7.81 -14.95 -13.60
N GLU A 54 -7.59 -16.06 -12.92
CA GLU A 54 -7.71 -17.42 -13.49
C GLU A 54 -9.08 -17.69 -14.14
N ASN A 55 -10.15 -17.12 -13.60
CA ASN A 55 -11.50 -17.27 -14.15
C ASN A 55 -11.68 -16.65 -15.55
N CYS A 56 -10.82 -15.74 -15.94
CA CYS A 56 -10.85 -15.05 -17.24
C CYS A 56 -9.68 -15.40 -18.16
N ALA A 57 -8.68 -16.14 -17.69
CA ALA A 57 -7.47 -16.45 -18.43
C ALA A 57 -7.70 -17.19 -19.76
N ASN A 58 -8.85 -17.85 -19.90
CA ASN A 58 -9.21 -18.59 -21.12
C ASN A 58 -9.97 -17.75 -22.15
N THR A 59 -10.28 -16.50 -21.88
CA THR A 59 -11.09 -15.64 -22.75
C THR A 59 -10.27 -14.79 -23.70
N GLU A 60 -8.97 -14.61 -23.44
CA GLU A 60 -8.07 -13.78 -24.23
C GLU A 60 -6.61 -14.21 -24.08
N PRO A 61 -5.71 -13.79 -25.00
CA PRO A 61 -4.28 -14.03 -24.86
C PRO A 61 -3.73 -13.35 -23.60
N THR A 62 -3.01 -14.13 -22.78
CA THR A 62 -2.39 -13.65 -21.55
C THR A 62 -0.89 -13.89 -21.57
N ILE A 63 -0.16 -13.08 -20.82
CA ILE A 63 1.26 -13.24 -20.57
C ILE A 63 1.51 -13.36 -19.07
N GLN A 64 2.51 -14.13 -18.69
CA GLN A 64 2.97 -14.18 -17.30
C GLN A 64 4.28 -13.42 -17.16
N LYS A 65 4.35 -12.53 -16.18
CA LYS A 65 5.51 -11.68 -15.96
C LYS A 65 5.80 -11.54 -14.48
N SER A 66 7.07 -11.52 -14.13
CA SER A 66 7.49 -11.12 -12.81
C SER A 66 7.23 -9.63 -12.61
N TRP A 67 6.64 -9.26 -11.49
CA TRP A 67 6.33 -7.87 -11.18
C TRP A 67 6.76 -7.53 -9.76
N PHE A 68 7.51 -6.43 -9.65
CA PHE A 68 7.90 -5.88 -8.36
C PHE A 68 6.77 -5.03 -7.80
N ALA A 69 6.08 -5.54 -6.78
CA ALA A 69 4.94 -4.89 -6.16
C ALA A 69 5.18 -4.70 -4.66
N LEU A 70 5.12 -3.46 -4.22
CA LEU A 70 5.25 -3.09 -2.81
C LEU A 70 3.87 -2.93 -2.16
N PRO A 71 3.75 -3.18 -0.84
CA PRO A 71 2.57 -2.77 -0.08
C PRO A 71 2.31 -1.27 -0.24
N PRO A 72 1.03 -0.79 -0.18
CA PRO A 72 0.67 0.59 -0.49
C PRO A 72 1.48 1.66 0.23
N VAL A 73 1.77 1.46 1.51
CA VAL A 73 2.58 2.40 2.31
C VAL A 73 4.02 2.49 1.79
N TRP A 74 4.64 1.34 1.50
CA TRP A 74 6.02 1.29 1.01
C TRP A 74 6.11 1.78 -0.43
N GLU A 75 5.11 1.45 -1.25
CA GLU A 75 4.97 1.96 -2.61
C GLU A 75 4.92 3.49 -2.63
N TRP A 76 4.15 4.10 -1.73
CA TRP A 76 4.07 5.55 -1.59
C TRP A 76 5.42 6.22 -1.40
N TYR A 77 6.24 5.72 -0.46
CA TYR A 77 7.57 6.27 -0.21
C TYR A 77 8.56 5.92 -1.32
N TYR A 78 8.49 4.71 -1.86
CA TYR A 78 9.40 4.24 -2.89
C TYR A 78 9.28 5.05 -4.18
N LYS A 79 8.08 5.35 -4.64
CA LYS A 79 7.80 6.16 -5.84
C LYS A 79 8.44 7.54 -5.80
N GLN A 80 8.60 8.13 -4.62
CA GLN A 80 9.21 9.48 -4.49
C GLN A 80 10.69 9.52 -4.91
N HIS A 81 11.38 8.38 -4.84
CA HIS A 81 12.81 8.25 -5.13
C HIS A 81 13.08 7.38 -6.36
N HIS A 82 12.06 6.70 -6.87
CA HIS A 82 12.13 5.73 -7.97
C HIS A 82 11.05 6.02 -9.03
N PRO A 83 11.26 7.04 -9.88
CA PRO A 83 10.27 7.41 -10.90
C PRO A 83 10.04 6.31 -11.95
N GLU A 84 10.98 5.36 -12.07
CA GLU A 84 10.87 4.17 -12.93
C GLU A 84 9.91 3.10 -12.38
N TYR A 85 9.50 3.17 -11.11
CA TYR A 85 8.62 2.19 -10.50
C TYR A 85 7.26 2.15 -11.19
N LYS A 86 6.86 0.96 -11.56
CA LYS A 86 5.55 0.71 -12.18
C LYS A 86 4.64 0.00 -11.18
N PRO A 87 3.54 0.63 -10.74
CA PRO A 87 2.56 -0.02 -9.90
C PRO A 87 1.92 -1.20 -10.63
N LEU A 88 1.37 -2.15 -9.86
CA LEU A 88 0.61 -3.25 -10.45
C LEU A 88 -0.57 -2.70 -11.28
N PRO A 89 -0.76 -3.15 -12.53
CA PRO A 89 -1.95 -2.81 -13.30
C PRO A 89 -3.23 -3.21 -12.57
N PRO A 90 -4.35 -2.50 -12.77
CA PRO A 90 -5.63 -2.89 -12.21
C PRO A 90 -6.09 -4.24 -12.77
N PHE A 91 -7.00 -4.90 -12.08
CA PHE A 91 -7.67 -6.06 -12.66
C PHE A 91 -8.61 -5.64 -13.79
N LYS A 92 -8.74 -6.48 -14.80
CA LYS A 92 -9.76 -6.31 -15.83
C LYS A 92 -11.14 -6.38 -15.18
N ALA A 93 -12.03 -5.46 -15.53
CA ALA A 93 -13.39 -5.43 -14.99
C ALA A 93 -14.09 -6.80 -15.13
N GLY A 94 -14.60 -7.33 -14.02
CA GLY A 94 -15.22 -8.65 -13.94
C GLY A 94 -14.24 -9.84 -13.88
N CYS A 95 -12.93 -9.60 -13.82
CA CYS A 95 -11.88 -10.61 -13.84
C CYS A 95 -10.88 -10.45 -12.68
N GLY A 96 -11.32 -10.13 -11.50
CA GLY A 96 -10.49 -10.02 -10.32
C GLY A 96 -11.18 -10.57 -9.09
N GLU A 97 -10.41 -11.01 -8.09
CA GLU A 97 -10.92 -11.18 -6.75
C GLU A 97 -10.62 -9.94 -5.90
N ASP A 98 -11.51 -9.63 -4.96
CA ASP A 98 -11.43 -8.47 -4.05
C ASP A 98 -10.31 -8.57 -2.99
N SER A 99 -9.29 -9.42 -3.21
CA SER A 99 -8.20 -9.64 -2.25
C SER A 99 -7.11 -8.57 -2.27
N PHE A 100 -7.06 -7.72 -3.28
CA PHE A 100 -6.11 -6.62 -3.35
C PHE A 100 -6.68 -5.38 -2.66
N GLN A 101 -6.09 -5.02 -1.53
CA GLN A 101 -6.39 -3.77 -0.86
C GLN A 101 -5.56 -2.63 -1.49
N PRO A 102 -6.16 -1.76 -2.32
CA PRO A 102 -5.42 -0.70 -3.02
C PRO A 102 -4.98 0.43 -2.09
N MET A 103 -5.43 0.43 -0.83
CA MET A 103 -5.17 1.51 0.11
C MET A 103 -4.88 1.00 1.52
N GLN A 104 -4.08 1.76 2.27
CA GLN A 104 -3.68 1.45 3.64
C GLN A 104 -3.43 2.74 4.43
N PHE A 105 -3.85 2.75 5.70
CA PHE A 105 -3.52 3.85 6.59
C PHE A 105 -2.01 3.88 6.88
N ILE A 106 -1.40 5.05 6.67
CA ILE A 106 -0.05 5.36 7.15
C ILE A 106 -0.15 5.75 8.63
N TYR A 107 -1.14 6.61 8.97
CA TYR A 107 -1.41 7.07 10.32
C TYR A 107 -2.89 7.40 10.50
N PRO A 108 -3.51 7.05 11.64
CA PRO A 108 -2.95 6.31 12.76
C PRO A 108 -2.89 4.79 12.49
N PRO A 109 -1.94 4.08 13.11
CA PRO A 109 -1.96 2.61 13.09
C PRO A 109 -3.14 2.09 13.92
N MET A 110 -3.53 0.85 13.68
CA MET A 110 -4.64 0.21 14.38
C MET A 110 -4.41 0.19 15.88
N ASN A 111 -5.44 0.57 16.65
CA ASN A 111 -5.44 0.66 18.10
C ASN A 111 -4.41 1.64 18.71
N ALA A 112 -4.01 2.65 17.96
CA ALA A 112 -3.13 3.70 18.48
C ALA A 112 -3.78 4.47 19.61
N HIS A 113 -3.00 4.78 20.66
CA HIS A 113 -3.37 5.71 21.72
C HIS A 113 -2.72 7.06 21.45
N ILE A 114 -3.52 8.10 21.31
CA ILE A 114 -3.09 9.40 20.81
C ILE A 114 -3.47 10.50 21.80
N LYS A 115 -2.47 11.26 22.24
CA LYS A 115 -2.69 12.48 23.02
C LYS A 115 -2.72 13.68 22.09
N LEU A 116 -3.84 14.38 22.07
CA LEU A 116 -3.92 15.62 21.31
C LEU A 116 -3.19 16.74 22.08
N PRO A 117 -2.26 17.44 21.43
CA PRO A 117 -1.62 18.60 22.05
C PRO A 117 -2.66 19.68 22.34
N LYS A 118 -2.53 20.39 23.46
CA LYS A 118 -3.32 21.61 23.69
C LYS A 118 -2.67 22.75 22.93
N GLN A 119 -3.49 23.54 22.26
CA GLN A 119 -3.03 24.77 21.63
C GLN A 119 -2.76 25.86 22.68
N LEU A 120 -2.03 26.89 22.31
CA LEU A 120 -1.67 28.00 23.21
C LEU A 120 -2.92 28.76 23.75
N ASP A 121 -4.02 28.71 23.04
CA ASP A 121 -5.31 29.29 23.43
C ASP A 121 -6.15 28.37 24.33
N GLY A 122 -5.62 27.19 24.69
CA GLY A 122 -6.30 26.17 25.49
C GLY A 122 -7.26 25.26 24.72
N SER A 123 -7.46 25.48 23.43
CA SER A 123 -8.25 24.60 22.58
C SER A 123 -7.57 23.26 22.38
N LYS A 124 -8.36 22.22 22.00
CA LYS A 124 -7.82 20.90 21.65
C LYS A 124 -7.09 20.99 20.33
N GLY A 125 -5.97 20.28 20.21
CA GLY A 125 -5.24 20.16 18.97
C GLY A 125 -5.91 19.22 17.95
N PHE A 126 -5.29 19.11 16.80
CA PHE A 126 -5.73 18.26 15.72
C PHE A 126 -4.83 17.02 15.61
N ILE A 127 -5.40 15.93 15.14
CA ILE A 127 -4.66 14.79 14.60
C ILE A 127 -4.65 14.90 13.07
N THR A 128 -3.48 14.77 12.46
CA THR A 128 -3.38 14.61 11.02
C THR A 128 -3.37 13.12 10.70
N VAL A 129 -4.35 12.66 9.93
CA VAL A 129 -4.46 11.28 9.46
C VAL A 129 -3.97 11.21 8.02
N GLU A 130 -3.34 10.08 7.66
CA GLU A 130 -2.70 9.91 6.37
C GLU A 130 -2.95 8.48 5.85
N LEU A 131 -3.21 8.38 4.55
CA LEU A 131 -3.49 7.13 3.84
C LEU A 131 -2.66 7.06 2.57
N ALA A 132 -2.13 5.89 2.26
CA ALA A 132 -1.54 5.57 0.97
C ALA A 132 -2.56 4.88 0.07
N HIS A 133 -2.55 5.23 -1.21
CA HIS A 133 -3.32 4.56 -2.25
C HIS A 133 -2.43 4.22 -3.45
N SER A 134 -2.59 3.02 -4.04
CA SER A 134 -1.77 2.60 -5.20
C SER A 134 -2.09 3.41 -6.47
N ASN A 135 -3.34 3.88 -6.64
CA ASN A 135 -3.71 4.78 -7.71
C ASN A 135 -3.51 6.24 -7.25
N PRO A 136 -2.57 7.00 -7.84
CA PRO A 136 -2.29 8.38 -7.42
C PRO A 136 -3.44 9.36 -7.70
N ASN A 137 -4.38 9.00 -8.59
CA ASN A 137 -5.52 9.86 -8.96
C ASN A 137 -6.82 9.45 -8.25
N ALA A 138 -6.75 8.55 -7.27
CA ALA A 138 -7.94 8.10 -6.55
C ALA A 138 -8.57 9.25 -5.77
N THR A 139 -9.90 9.27 -5.71
CA THR A 139 -10.65 10.13 -4.78
C THR A 139 -10.97 9.31 -3.54
N ILE A 140 -10.59 9.80 -2.36
CA ILE A 140 -10.85 9.14 -1.08
C ILE A 140 -11.90 9.91 -0.29
N PHE A 141 -12.94 9.23 0.13
CA PHE A 141 -14.00 9.73 1.01
C PHE A 141 -13.71 9.27 2.45
N TRP A 142 -13.65 10.23 3.37
CA TRP A 142 -13.29 10.01 4.76
C TRP A 142 -14.50 10.02 5.67
N HIS A 143 -14.58 9.02 6.54
CA HIS A 143 -15.64 8.91 7.55
C HIS A 143 -15.03 8.70 8.94
N LEU A 144 -15.45 9.49 9.91
CA LEU A 144 -15.10 9.31 11.33
C LEU A 144 -16.39 8.90 12.06
N ASP A 145 -16.36 7.75 12.74
CA ASP A 145 -17.53 7.18 13.45
C ASP A 145 -18.80 7.17 12.57
N ASP A 146 -18.64 6.66 11.34
CA ASP A 146 -19.68 6.60 10.29
C ASP A 146 -20.18 7.94 9.78
N THR A 147 -19.61 9.06 10.25
CA THR A 147 -19.95 10.40 9.78
C THR A 147 -18.96 10.85 8.72
N TYR A 148 -19.48 11.23 7.54
CA TYR A 148 -18.67 11.81 6.47
C TYR A 148 -17.97 13.09 6.92
N GLN A 149 -16.68 13.20 6.65
CA GLN A 149 -15.85 14.34 6.99
C GLN A 149 -15.52 15.18 5.77
N THR A 150 -14.87 14.57 4.79
CA THR A 150 -14.39 15.25 3.57
C THR A 150 -13.97 14.23 2.52
N GLN A 151 -13.53 14.74 1.36
CA GLN A 151 -12.85 13.95 0.34
C GLN A 151 -11.48 14.55 0.01
N THR A 152 -10.55 13.71 -0.45
CA THR A 152 -9.21 14.12 -0.89
C THR A 152 -8.87 13.49 -2.24
N GLN A 153 -8.04 14.21 -3.02
CA GLN A 153 -7.37 13.75 -4.23
C GLN A 153 -5.88 14.05 -4.12
N ASP A 154 -5.03 13.35 -4.84
CA ASP A 154 -3.59 13.48 -4.91
C ASP A 154 -2.87 13.22 -3.57
N PHE A 155 -3.20 13.97 -2.53
CA PHE A 155 -2.64 13.85 -1.19
C PHE A 155 -3.72 13.45 -0.20
N HIS A 156 -3.67 12.22 0.30
CA HIS A 156 -4.67 11.69 1.21
C HIS A 156 -4.29 11.98 2.67
N LYS A 157 -4.32 13.27 3.02
CA LYS A 157 -4.10 13.78 4.37
C LYS A 157 -5.25 14.69 4.78
N ILE A 158 -5.79 14.46 5.99
CA ILE A 158 -6.79 15.32 6.59
C ILE A 158 -6.47 15.58 8.06
N SER A 159 -6.93 16.71 8.58
CA SER A 159 -6.84 17.05 10.01
C SER A 159 -8.19 16.88 10.66
N LEU A 160 -8.23 16.12 11.76
CA LEU A 160 -9.43 15.83 12.53
C LEU A 160 -9.27 16.30 13.97
N GLN A 161 -10.39 16.63 14.63
CA GLN A 161 -10.43 17.00 16.05
C GLN A 161 -11.47 16.14 16.78
N PRO A 162 -11.19 14.82 16.95
CA PRO A 162 -12.11 13.93 17.61
C PRO A 162 -12.20 14.22 19.12
N ALA A 163 -13.31 13.84 19.72
CA ALA A 163 -13.48 13.90 21.18
C ALA A 163 -12.59 12.84 21.88
N PRO A 164 -12.35 12.92 23.20
CA PRO A 164 -11.73 11.81 23.92
C PRO A 164 -12.56 10.54 23.83
N GLY A 165 -11.91 9.42 23.59
CA GLY A 165 -12.57 8.12 23.47
C GLY A 165 -12.06 7.28 22.30
N LYS A 166 -12.74 6.17 22.05
CA LYS A 166 -12.48 5.27 20.92
C LYS A 166 -13.16 5.80 19.66
N HIS A 167 -12.42 5.80 18.57
CA HIS A 167 -12.89 6.23 17.24
C HIS A 167 -12.61 5.17 16.20
N SER A 168 -13.47 5.14 15.18
CA SER A 168 -13.28 4.37 13.94
C SER A 168 -13.13 5.34 12.78
N LEU A 169 -12.03 5.22 12.05
CA LEU A 169 -11.78 6.00 10.84
C LEU A 169 -11.87 5.08 9.63
N THR A 170 -12.75 5.41 8.70
CA THR A 170 -12.98 4.64 7.47
C THR A 170 -12.69 5.52 6.26
N ALA A 171 -11.94 4.97 5.31
CA ALA A 171 -11.70 5.56 4.02
C ALA A 171 -12.31 4.67 2.93
N VAL A 172 -12.99 5.30 1.98
CA VAL A 172 -13.61 4.66 0.82
C VAL A 172 -13.08 5.32 -0.43
N ASP A 173 -12.67 4.54 -1.42
CA ASP A 173 -12.27 5.11 -2.71
C ASP A 173 -13.46 5.23 -3.69
N GLY A 174 -13.21 5.84 -4.86
CA GLY A 174 -14.22 6.01 -5.90
C GLY A 174 -14.69 4.70 -6.54
N GLU A 175 -13.98 3.59 -6.33
CA GLU A 175 -14.32 2.24 -6.83
C GLU A 175 -15.07 1.42 -5.78
N GLY A 176 -15.25 1.95 -4.56
CA GLY A 176 -15.94 1.29 -3.46
C GLY A 176 -15.06 0.42 -2.57
N ASN A 177 -13.73 0.39 -2.78
CA ASN A 177 -12.83 -0.26 -1.85
C ASN A 177 -12.82 0.49 -0.52
N THR A 178 -12.77 -0.25 0.59
CA THR A 178 -12.88 0.31 1.93
C THR A 178 -11.76 -0.18 2.82
N VAL A 179 -11.17 0.73 3.60
CA VAL A 179 -10.22 0.39 4.67
C VAL A 179 -10.59 1.13 5.95
N SER A 180 -10.46 0.47 7.09
CA SER A 180 -10.78 1.07 8.39
C SER A 180 -9.64 0.86 9.39
N THR A 181 -9.48 1.84 10.28
CA THR A 181 -8.60 1.74 11.45
C THR A 181 -9.33 2.26 12.68
N THR A 182 -8.96 1.75 13.85
CA THR A 182 -9.47 2.23 15.15
C THR A 182 -8.34 2.84 15.95
N PHE A 183 -8.65 3.91 16.71
CA PHE A 183 -7.70 4.56 17.59
C PHE A 183 -8.40 5.16 18.81
N PHE A 184 -7.62 5.55 19.82
CA PHE A 184 -8.11 6.13 21.04
C PHE A 184 -7.51 7.53 21.23
N ILE A 185 -8.35 8.50 21.58
CA ILE A 185 -7.94 9.85 21.97
C ILE A 185 -7.97 9.95 23.51
N GLU A 186 -6.84 10.36 24.09
CA GLU A 186 -6.66 10.59 25.54
C GLU A 186 -6.74 12.07 25.90
#